data_64f160de3d98e98addc0f80f68fb4882
#
_entry.id   64f160de3d98e98addc0f80f68fb4882
#
_cell.length_a   1.000
_cell.length_b   1.000
_cell.length_c   1.000
_cell.angle_alpha   90.00
_cell.angle_beta   90.00
_cell.angle_gamma   90.00
#
_symmetry.space_group_name_H-M   'P 1'
#
loop_
_entity.id
_entity.type
_entity.pdbx_description
1 polymer ?
#
loop_
_entity_poly.entity_id
_entity_poly.type
_entity_poly.pdbx_seq_one_letter_code
_entity_poly.pdbx_strand_id
1 'polypeptide(L)'
;FMGQFVQDLGAALSVATVAIGDKLGLYKAMADGTPVSAGELAERTDTDERYVREWLSSQAASGYVTYDASSERFTLPPEQAMALAQDNSPAFIPGAFQLAAGLIKDEPRISEAFRSGEGVGWHQHDHDLFCGTERFFRPGYIANLVSSWIPSLEGVHDKLATGGMVADVGCGHGASTLILAEAYPKSELVGFDYHPESIERARAAAREAGLEDRVSFEIATAKDFPGSDYDLVAMFDCLHDMGDPVGAAQHVLGALQEDGTWLIVEPFAHNRLEDNLNPVGRIFYSASTMVCTPASRDQEVGLALGAQAGEERLHKVVSDGGFTRFRRATETPFNLVLEARP
;
A
#
# COMPACT_ATOMS: atom_id res chain seq x y z
N PHE A 1 -10.06 -3.16 -30.00
CA PHE A 1 -10.98 -3.18 -28.84
C PHE A 1 -11.26 -4.60 -28.33
N MET A 2 -11.72 -5.55 -29.17
CA MET A 2 -12.08 -6.92 -28.72
C MET A 2 -10.90 -7.68 -28.11
N GLY A 3 -9.68 -7.55 -28.67
CA GLY A 3 -8.49 -8.15 -28.06
C GLY A 3 -8.19 -7.59 -26.65
N GLN A 4 -8.33 -6.29 -26.50
CA GLN A 4 -8.19 -5.64 -25.19
C GLN A 4 -9.26 -6.12 -24.20
N PHE A 5 -10.51 -6.22 -24.66
CA PHE A 5 -11.61 -6.73 -23.83
C PHE A 5 -11.35 -8.15 -23.29
N VAL A 6 -10.85 -9.05 -24.15
CA VAL A 6 -10.55 -10.44 -23.75
C VAL A 6 -9.45 -10.46 -22.67
N GLN A 7 -8.39 -9.64 -22.83
CA GLN A 7 -7.32 -9.53 -21.84
C GLN A 7 -7.85 -8.94 -20.52
N ASP A 8 -8.65 -7.88 -20.58
CA ASP A 8 -9.20 -7.23 -19.39
C ASP A 8 -10.16 -8.17 -18.62
N LEU A 9 -11.00 -8.92 -19.33
CA LEU A 9 -11.89 -9.91 -18.71
C LEU A 9 -11.09 -11.06 -18.07
N GLY A 10 -10.06 -11.55 -18.77
CA GLY A 10 -9.16 -12.58 -18.24
C GLY A 10 -8.45 -12.09 -16.98
N ALA A 11 -7.92 -10.87 -16.98
CA ALA A 11 -7.27 -10.26 -15.82
C ALA A 11 -8.25 -10.08 -14.64
N ALA A 12 -9.49 -9.67 -14.91
CA ALA A 12 -10.51 -9.52 -13.86
C ALA A 12 -10.85 -10.86 -13.19
N LEU A 13 -10.97 -11.95 -13.97
CA LEU A 13 -11.20 -13.30 -13.43
C LEU A 13 -9.97 -13.84 -12.68
N SER A 14 -8.76 -13.45 -13.09
CA SER A 14 -7.52 -13.85 -12.44
C SER A 14 -7.42 -13.31 -11.01
N VAL A 15 -8.10 -12.21 -10.65
CA VAL A 15 -8.15 -11.69 -9.28
C VAL A 15 -8.56 -12.79 -8.30
N ALA A 16 -9.65 -13.50 -8.58
CA ALA A 16 -10.14 -14.56 -7.70
C ALA A 16 -9.21 -15.78 -7.68
N THR A 17 -8.67 -16.19 -8.83
CA THR A 17 -7.82 -17.39 -8.90
C THR A 17 -6.46 -17.17 -8.26
N VAL A 18 -5.88 -15.98 -8.34
CA VAL A 18 -4.65 -15.63 -7.61
C VAL A 18 -4.90 -15.59 -6.11
N ALA A 19 -6.00 -14.96 -5.67
CA ALA A 19 -6.37 -14.94 -4.25
C ALA A 19 -6.60 -16.34 -3.67
N ILE A 20 -7.17 -17.28 -4.43
CA ILE A 20 -7.31 -18.68 -4.04
C ILE A 20 -5.93 -19.33 -3.88
N GLY A 21 -5.04 -19.14 -4.86
CA GLY A 21 -3.69 -19.70 -4.83
C GLY A 21 -2.87 -19.23 -3.63
N ASP A 22 -2.99 -17.96 -3.28
CA ASP A 22 -2.35 -17.35 -2.11
C ASP A 22 -2.95 -17.90 -0.79
N LYS A 23 -4.28 -17.85 -0.65
CA LYS A 23 -4.98 -18.30 0.57
C LYS A 23 -4.76 -19.77 0.88
N LEU A 24 -4.71 -20.61 -0.13
CA LEU A 24 -4.49 -22.06 0.03
C LEU A 24 -3.01 -22.47 -0.02
N GLY A 25 -2.07 -21.52 -0.17
CA GLY A 25 -0.65 -21.81 -0.21
C GLY A 25 -0.18 -22.57 -1.45
N LEU A 26 -0.95 -22.57 -2.54
CA LEU A 26 -0.62 -23.32 -3.75
C LEU A 26 0.69 -22.83 -4.38
N TYR A 27 0.91 -21.51 -4.46
CA TYR A 27 2.17 -20.96 -4.94
C TYR A 27 3.35 -21.29 -4.02
N LYS A 28 3.15 -21.23 -2.70
CA LYS A 28 4.18 -21.55 -1.71
C LYS A 28 4.62 -23.00 -1.81
N ALA A 29 3.67 -23.92 -2.06
CA ALA A 29 3.95 -25.34 -2.26
C ALA A 29 4.70 -25.66 -3.57
N MET A 30 4.79 -24.71 -4.50
CA MET A 30 5.53 -24.79 -5.75
C MET A 30 6.80 -23.93 -5.76
N ALA A 31 7.12 -23.23 -4.65
CA ALA A 31 8.18 -22.21 -4.61
C ALA A 31 9.59 -22.74 -4.85
N ASP A 32 9.81 -24.04 -4.69
CA ASP A 32 11.09 -24.72 -4.95
C ASP A 32 11.37 -24.90 -6.46
N GLY A 33 10.42 -24.60 -7.33
CA GLY A 33 10.54 -24.75 -8.77
C GLY A 33 10.50 -26.19 -9.26
N THR A 34 10.22 -27.16 -8.38
CA THR A 34 10.10 -28.58 -8.77
C THR A 34 8.83 -28.79 -9.59
N PRO A 35 8.90 -29.42 -10.78
CA PRO A 35 7.71 -29.73 -11.56
C PRO A 35 6.74 -30.65 -10.81
N VAL A 36 5.46 -30.26 -10.74
CA VAL A 36 4.41 -31.00 -10.03
C VAL A 36 3.25 -31.36 -10.94
N SER A 37 2.60 -32.49 -10.69
CA SER A 37 1.27 -32.80 -11.23
C SER A 37 0.18 -32.15 -10.38
N ALA A 38 -1.04 -32.09 -10.89
CA ALA A 38 -2.19 -31.58 -10.12
C ALA A 38 -2.45 -32.41 -8.85
N GLY A 39 -2.30 -33.74 -8.92
CA GLY A 39 -2.47 -34.63 -7.77
C GLY A 39 -1.39 -34.39 -6.70
N GLU A 40 -0.11 -34.30 -7.09
CA GLU A 40 0.97 -34.00 -6.15
C GLU A 40 0.82 -32.65 -5.44
N LEU A 41 0.36 -31.61 -6.17
CA LEU A 41 0.10 -30.31 -5.56
C LEU A 41 -1.10 -30.38 -4.61
N ALA A 42 -2.15 -31.06 -5.00
CA ALA A 42 -3.33 -31.27 -4.16
C ALA A 42 -2.99 -31.98 -2.85
N GLU A 43 -2.15 -33.04 -2.89
CA GLU A 43 -1.64 -33.71 -1.69
C GLU A 43 -0.82 -32.80 -0.79
N ARG A 44 0.08 -31.96 -1.37
CA ARG A 44 0.92 -31.01 -0.61
C ARG A 44 0.11 -29.94 0.13
N THR A 45 -1.06 -29.59 -0.38
CA THR A 45 -1.87 -28.46 0.10
C THR A 45 -3.20 -28.86 0.74
N ASP A 46 -3.45 -30.17 0.89
CA ASP A 46 -4.71 -30.72 1.41
C ASP A 46 -5.94 -30.18 0.67
N THR A 47 -5.88 -30.22 -0.67
CA THR A 47 -6.90 -29.74 -1.57
C THR A 47 -7.37 -30.80 -2.55
N ASP A 48 -8.46 -30.54 -3.28
CA ASP A 48 -9.00 -31.47 -4.27
C ASP A 48 -8.26 -31.36 -5.62
N GLU A 49 -7.81 -32.53 -6.15
CA GLU A 49 -7.04 -32.59 -7.40
C GLU A 49 -7.79 -31.96 -8.59
N ARG A 50 -9.12 -32.13 -8.70
CA ARG A 50 -9.86 -31.61 -9.85
C ARG A 50 -9.87 -30.08 -9.86
N TYR A 51 -10.02 -29.45 -8.70
CA TYR A 51 -9.94 -27.98 -8.56
C TYR A 51 -8.51 -27.50 -8.82
N VAL A 52 -7.49 -28.16 -8.27
CA VAL A 52 -6.09 -27.79 -8.49
C VAL A 52 -5.70 -27.91 -9.97
N ARG A 53 -6.19 -28.93 -10.70
CA ARG A 53 -5.95 -29.09 -12.14
C ARG A 53 -6.51 -27.90 -12.92
N GLU A 54 -7.75 -27.47 -12.62
CA GLU A 54 -8.37 -26.34 -13.28
C GLU A 54 -7.65 -25.04 -12.96
N TRP A 55 -7.27 -24.86 -11.69
CA TRP A 55 -6.51 -23.71 -11.22
C TRP A 55 -5.14 -23.63 -11.91
N LEU A 56 -4.36 -24.71 -11.95
CA LEU A 56 -3.07 -24.77 -12.64
C LEU A 56 -3.21 -24.45 -14.13
N SER A 57 -4.26 -24.94 -14.78
CA SER A 57 -4.53 -24.65 -16.18
C SER A 57 -4.80 -23.16 -16.41
N SER A 58 -5.56 -22.50 -15.51
CA SER A 58 -5.79 -21.06 -15.56
C SER A 58 -4.51 -20.27 -15.30
N GLN A 59 -3.66 -20.70 -14.36
CA GLN A 59 -2.38 -20.05 -14.07
C GLN A 59 -1.38 -20.20 -15.23
N ALA A 60 -1.38 -21.36 -15.89
CA ALA A 60 -0.55 -21.58 -17.09
C ALA A 60 -1.01 -20.70 -18.26
N ALA A 61 -2.33 -20.60 -18.47
CA ALA A 61 -2.92 -19.70 -19.48
C ALA A 61 -2.62 -18.21 -19.21
N SER A 62 -2.45 -17.84 -17.94
CA SER A 62 -2.08 -16.49 -17.50
C SER A 62 -0.56 -16.23 -17.51
N GLY A 63 0.26 -17.25 -17.75
CA GLY A 63 1.73 -17.14 -17.73
C GLY A 63 2.35 -17.10 -16.33
N TYR A 64 1.58 -17.39 -15.27
CA TYR A 64 2.08 -17.43 -13.90
C TYR A 64 2.79 -18.74 -13.56
N VAL A 65 2.42 -19.84 -14.20
CA VAL A 65 3.15 -21.11 -14.17
C VAL A 65 3.45 -21.57 -15.59
N THR A 66 4.45 -22.43 -15.75
CA THR A 66 4.74 -23.10 -17.01
C THR A 66 4.16 -24.52 -17.02
N TYR A 67 3.80 -25.01 -18.19
CA TYR A 67 3.30 -26.37 -18.38
C TYR A 67 4.14 -27.11 -19.41
N ASP A 68 4.62 -28.30 -19.03
CA ASP A 68 5.30 -29.21 -19.94
C ASP A 68 4.34 -30.30 -20.41
N ALA A 69 3.97 -30.27 -21.69
CA ALA A 69 3.02 -31.20 -22.29
C ALA A 69 3.57 -32.64 -22.38
N SER A 70 4.91 -32.83 -22.35
CA SER A 70 5.52 -34.17 -22.45
C SER A 70 5.44 -34.95 -21.14
N SER A 71 5.51 -34.24 -20.00
CA SER A 71 5.41 -34.81 -18.65
C SER A 71 4.10 -34.53 -17.96
N GLU A 72 3.23 -33.70 -18.55
CA GLU A 72 1.99 -33.19 -17.96
C GLU A 72 2.18 -32.51 -16.58
N ARG A 73 3.33 -31.82 -16.42
CA ARG A 73 3.71 -31.17 -15.17
C ARG A 73 3.73 -29.67 -15.28
N PHE A 74 3.48 -29.02 -14.13
CA PHE A 74 3.49 -27.57 -13.96
C PHE A 74 4.67 -27.14 -13.10
N THR A 75 5.25 -26.00 -13.42
CA THR A 75 6.38 -25.42 -12.67
C THR A 75 6.09 -23.95 -12.39
N LEU A 76 6.35 -23.51 -11.16
CA LEU A 76 6.41 -22.09 -10.83
C LEU A 76 7.85 -21.62 -11.07
N PRO A 77 8.11 -20.80 -12.11
CA PRO A 77 9.47 -20.34 -12.39
C PRO A 77 9.99 -19.42 -11.26
N PRO A 78 11.31 -19.29 -11.10
CA PRO A 78 11.91 -18.53 -9.99
C PRO A 78 11.44 -17.07 -9.89
N GLU A 79 11.27 -16.39 -11.03
CA GLU A 79 10.77 -15.01 -11.06
C GLU A 79 9.32 -14.92 -10.53
N GLN A 80 8.46 -15.83 -10.98
CA GLN A 80 7.08 -15.90 -10.50
C GLN A 80 7.00 -16.37 -9.04
N ALA A 81 7.90 -17.26 -8.61
CA ALA A 81 7.99 -17.69 -7.21
C ALA A 81 8.34 -16.50 -6.29
N MET A 82 9.27 -15.65 -6.70
CA MET A 82 9.62 -14.42 -5.99
C MET A 82 8.41 -13.48 -5.86
N ALA A 83 7.58 -13.38 -6.91
CA ALA A 83 6.43 -12.49 -6.94
C ALA A 83 5.18 -13.06 -6.24
N LEU A 84 4.98 -14.37 -6.25
CA LEU A 84 3.71 -15.00 -5.82
C LEU A 84 3.81 -15.84 -4.54
N ALA A 85 5.04 -16.25 -4.13
CA ALA A 85 5.23 -17.19 -3.05
C ALA A 85 6.11 -16.70 -1.90
N GLN A 86 6.88 -15.62 -2.10
CA GLN A 86 7.85 -15.11 -1.11
C GLN A 86 7.34 -13.82 -0.45
N ASP A 87 6.71 -13.93 0.70
CA ASP A 87 6.06 -12.82 1.42
C ASP A 87 6.98 -11.62 1.71
N ASN A 88 8.28 -11.83 1.84
CA ASN A 88 9.27 -10.76 2.10
C ASN A 88 9.99 -10.28 0.83
N SER A 89 9.57 -10.74 -0.33
CA SER A 89 10.12 -10.26 -1.60
C SER A 89 9.65 -8.82 -1.88
N PRO A 90 10.53 -7.93 -2.35
CA PRO A 90 10.13 -6.60 -2.81
C PRO A 90 9.22 -6.61 -4.04
N ALA A 91 9.07 -7.75 -4.68
CA ALA A 91 8.19 -7.97 -5.84
C ALA A 91 6.91 -8.73 -5.50
N PHE A 92 6.59 -8.98 -4.22
CA PHE A 92 5.42 -9.75 -3.81
C PHE A 92 4.11 -9.04 -4.16
N ILE A 93 3.24 -9.70 -4.95
CA ILE A 93 2.04 -9.08 -5.53
C ILE A 93 0.68 -9.64 -5.06
N PRO A 94 0.56 -10.75 -4.32
CA PRO A 94 -0.76 -11.28 -3.92
C PRO A 94 -1.62 -10.29 -3.14
N GLY A 95 -1.01 -9.38 -2.39
CA GLY A 95 -1.71 -8.29 -1.70
C GLY A 95 -2.53 -7.40 -2.63
N ALA A 96 -2.01 -7.10 -3.83
CA ALA A 96 -2.74 -6.33 -4.84
C ALA A 96 -4.02 -7.05 -5.31
N PHE A 97 -3.96 -8.38 -5.45
CA PHE A 97 -5.13 -9.18 -5.84
C PHE A 97 -6.15 -9.29 -4.69
N GLN A 98 -5.69 -9.36 -3.44
CA GLN A 98 -6.55 -9.33 -2.27
C GLN A 98 -7.26 -7.98 -2.15
N LEU A 99 -6.54 -6.88 -2.31
CA LEU A 99 -7.09 -5.52 -2.36
C LEU A 99 -8.14 -5.41 -3.46
N ALA A 100 -7.83 -5.84 -4.69
CA ALA A 100 -8.77 -5.80 -5.81
C ALA A 100 -10.04 -6.62 -5.55
N ALA A 101 -9.91 -7.78 -4.89
CA ALA A 101 -11.05 -8.60 -4.50
C ALA A 101 -11.96 -7.88 -3.48
N GLY A 102 -11.38 -7.15 -2.53
CA GLY A 102 -12.12 -6.27 -1.60
C GLY A 102 -12.89 -5.17 -2.34
N LEU A 103 -12.22 -4.46 -3.24
CA LEU A 103 -12.83 -3.40 -4.05
C LEU A 103 -14.04 -3.87 -4.87
N ILE A 104 -13.95 -5.06 -5.46
CA ILE A 104 -15.07 -5.63 -6.24
C ILE A 104 -16.31 -5.86 -5.35
N LYS A 105 -16.12 -6.26 -4.10
CA LYS A 105 -17.24 -6.45 -3.15
C LYS A 105 -17.92 -5.13 -2.78
N ASP A 106 -17.20 -4.01 -2.83
CA ASP A 106 -17.70 -2.69 -2.48
C ASP A 106 -18.42 -1.98 -3.65
N GLU A 107 -18.42 -2.54 -4.87
CA GLU A 107 -19.06 -1.95 -6.05
C GLU A 107 -20.46 -1.42 -5.80
N PRO A 108 -21.40 -2.17 -5.15
CA PRO A 108 -22.78 -1.67 -4.95
C PRO A 108 -22.83 -0.39 -4.12
N ARG A 109 -21.96 -0.27 -3.11
CA ARG A 109 -21.85 0.91 -2.24
C ARG A 109 -21.29 2.10 -3.01
N ILE A 110 -20.24 1.88 -3.80
CA ILE A 110 -19.65 2.91 -4.63
C ILE A 110 -20.61 3.37 -5.73
N SER A 111 -21.38 2.46 -6.32
CA SER A 111 -22.44 2.80 -7.29
C SER A 111 -23.48 3.75 -6.68
N GLU A 112 -23.83 3.60 -5.41
CA GLU A 112 -24.73 4.53 -4.73
C GLU A 112 -24.06 5.88 -4.44
N ALA A 113 -22.78 5.88 -4.05
CA ALA A 113 -21.99 7.10 -3.89
C ALA A 113 -21.92 7.93 -5.19
N PHE A 114 -21.83 7.27 -6.35
CA PHE A 114 -21.90 7.96 -7.64
C PHE A 114 -23.23 8.69 -7.88
N ARG A 115 -24.34 8.21 -7.32
CA ARG A 115 -25.68 8.83 -7.47
C ARG A 115 -25.89 9.94 -6.46
N SER A 116 -25.55 9.69 -5.20
CA SER A 116 -25.79 10.60 -4.10
C SER A 116 -24.74 11.74 -4.03
N GLY A 117 -23.52 11.50 -4.49
CA GLY A 117 -22.37 12.37 -4.30
C GLY A 117 -21.80 12.31 -2.87
N GLU A 118 -22.31 11.44 -2.02
CA GLU A 118 -21.79 11.17 -0.67
C GLU A 118 -20.49 10.37 -0.72
N GLY A 119 -19.74 10.36 0.39
CA GLY A 119 -18.54 9.57 0.53
C GLY A 119 -18.84 8.13 0.93
N VAL A 120 -17.78 7.33 0.96
CA VAL A 120 -17.74 6.00 1.59
C VAL A 120 -16.48 5.96 2.44
N GLY A 121 -16.65 5.96 3.76
CA GLY A 121 -15.55 6.00 4.70
C GLY A 121 -14.69 4.74 4.65
N TRP A 122 -13.40 4.91 4.93
CA TRP A 122 -12.44 3.80 4.96
C TRP A 122 -12.96 2.60 5.76
N HIS A 123 -13.50 2.85 6.95
CA HIS A 123 -14.06 1.82 7.85
C HIS A 123 -15.27 1.05 7.32
N GLN A 124 -15.86 1.50 6.21
CA GLN A 124 -17.04 0.87 5.60
C GLN A 124 -16.67 -0.18 4.54
N HIS A 125 -15.40 -0.24 4.15
CA HIS A 125 -14.93 -1.19 3.14
C HIS A 125 -14.80 -2.62 3.66
N ASP A 126 -14.71 -3.58 2.71
CA ASP A 126 -14.48 -4.99 3.04
C ASP A 126 -13.12 -5.19 3.70
N HIS A 127 -13.04 -6.14 4.63
CA HIS A 127 -11.80 -6.46 5.37
C HIS A 127 -10.61 -6.81 4.45
N ASP A 128 -10.86 -7.42 3.29
CA ASP A 128 -9.81 -7.72 2.30
C ASP A 128 -9.13 -6.44 1.75
N LEU A 129 -9.80 -5.26 1.82
CA LEU A 129 -9.16 -4.00 1.46
C LEU A 129 -8.01 -3.67 2.42
N PHE A 130 -8.24 -3.72 3.74
CA PHE A 130 -7.24 -3.35 4.74
C PHE A 130 -6.03 -4.27 4.71
N CYS A 131 -6.26 -5.58 4.73
CA CYS A 131 -5.21 -6.58 4.66
C CYS A 131 -4.48 -6.53 3.31
N GLY A 132 -5.22 -6.35 2.22
CA GLY A 132 -4.65 -6.23 0.88
C GLY A 132 -3.80 -4.99 0.71
N THR A 133 -4.21 -3.85 1.29
CA THR A 133 -3.46 -2.59 1.25
C THR A 133 -2.11 -2.72 1.94
N GLU A 134 -2.08 -3.23 3.16
CA GLU A 134 -0.81 -3.49 3.87
C GLU A 134 0.10 -4.41 3.06
N ARG A 135 -0.41 -5.55 2.58
CA ARG A 135 0.34 -6.53 1.80
C ARG A 135 0.79 -6.01 0.44
N PHE A 136 0.09 -5.03 -0.13
CA PHE A 136 0.45 -4.39 -1.39
C PHE A 136 1.58 -3.37 -1.23
N PHE A 137 1.52 -2.51 -0.22
CA PHE A 137 2.51 -1.45 -0.02
C PHE A 137 3.78 -1.92 0.70
N ARG A 138 3.67 -2.86 1.62
CA ARG A 138 4.80 -3.36 2.43
C ARG A 138 6.03 -3.79 1.62
N PRO A 139 5.92 -4.52 0.49
CA PRO A 139 7.08 -4.83 -0.36
C PRO A 139 7.82 -3.60 -0.86
N GLY A 140 7.09 -2.55 -1.25
CA GLY A 140 7.65 -1.27 -1.67
C GLY A 140 8.41 -0.57 -0.53
N TYR A 141 7.88 -0.61 0.68
CA TYR A 141 8.54 -0.07 1.87
C TYR A 141 9.82 -0.84 2.22
N ILE A 142 9.79 -2.18 2.19
CA ILE A 142 10.98 -3.02 2.40
C ILE A 142 12.08 -2.68 1.39
N ALA A 143 11.71 -2.49 0.12
CA ALA A 143 12.66 -2.22 -0.95
C ALA A 143 13.28 -0.82 -0.86
N ASN A 144 12.52 0.19 -0.45
CA ASN A 144 12.88 1.58 -0.70
C ASN A 144 13.01 2.45 0.56
N LEU A 145 12.22 2.20 1.61
CA LEU A 145 12.07 3.15 2.72
C LEU A 145 13.41 3.51 3.38
N VAL A 146 14.17 2.50 3.79
CA VAL A 146 15.47 2.69 4.47
C VAL A 146 16.63 2.87 3.50
N SER A 147 16.56 2.21 2.35
CA SER A 147 17.68 2.19 1.39
C SER A 147 17.71 3.41 0.45
N SER A 148 16.58 4.07 0.25
CA SER A 148 16.42 5.13 -0.74
C SER A 148 15.66 6.35 -0.21
N TRP A 149 14.44 6.17 0.33
CA TRP A 149 13.59 7.31 0.67
C TRP A 149 14.13 8.13 1.83
N ILE A 150 14.43 7.53 2.98
CA ILE A 150 15.01 8.25 4.11
C ILE A 150 16.36 8.89 3.75
N PRO A 151 17.30 8.20 3.06
CA PRO A 151 18.55 8.84 2.65
C PRO A 151 18.42 9.99 1.65
N SER A 152 17.29 10.08 0.92
CA SER A 152 17.04 11.19 0.00
C SER A 152 16.60 12.49 0.69
N LEU A 153 16.21 12.40 1.97
CA LEU A 153 15.81 13.53 2.80
C LEU A 153 17.05 14.20 3.43
N GLU A 154 17.02 15.51 3.52
CA GLU A 154 18.17 16.28 4.01
C GLU A 154 18.40 16.07 5.53
N GLY A 155 19.48 15.37 5.90
CA GLY A 155 19.92 15.17 7.28
C GLY A 155 19.08 14.20 8.11
N VAL A 156 17.99 13.66 7.58
CA VAL A 156 17.07 12.80 8.34
C VAL A 156 17.72 11.48 8.74
N HIS A 157 18.45 10.83 7.82
CA HIS A 157 19.13 9.56 8.10
C HIS A 157 20.04 9.66 9.33
N ASP A 158 20.91 10.68 9.37
CA ASP A 158 21.86 10.87 10.48
C ASP A 158 21.15 11.19 11.79
N LYS A 159 20.08 11.99 11.73
CA LYS A 159 19.27 12.33 12.89
C LYS A 159 18.62 11.06 13.48
N LEU A 160 17.97 10.24 12.68
CA LEU A 160 17.35 9.00 13.12
C LEU A 160 18.38 7.96 13.60
N ALA A 161 19.55 7.88 12.98
CA ALA A 161 20.63 6.97 13.39
C ALA A 161 21.22 7.32 14.78
N THR A 162 21.15 8.58 15.19
CA THR A 162 21.62 9.03 16.50
C THR A 162 20.53 9.02 17.58
N GLY A 163 19.28 8.97 17.19
CA GLY A 163 18.09 8.97 18.02
C GLY A 163 17.20 10.16 17.70
N GLY A 164 15.98 9.92 17.19
CA GLY A 164 15.00 10.94 16.83
C GLY A 164 13.57 10.50 17.19
N MET A 165 12.66 11.46 17.21
CA MET A 165 11.23 11.22 17.40
C MET A 165 10.53 11.19 16.04
N VAL A 166 9.79 10.12 15.76
CA VAL A 166 9.11 9.90 14.48
C VAL A 166 7.61 9.72 14.72
N ALA A 167 6.79 10.46 13.99
CA ALA A 167 5.35 10.21 13.85
C ALA A 167 5.06 9.63 12.46
N ASP A 168 4.41 8.49 12.41
CA ASP A 168 3.89 7.87 11.19
C ASP A 168 2.37 8.03 11.17
N VAL A 169 1.87 8.98 10.37
CA VAL A 169 0.46 9.40 10.37
C VAL A 169 -0.30 8.77 9.21
N GLY A 170 -1.37 8.07 9.51
CA GLY A 170 -2.03 7.15 8.57
C GLY A 170 -1.29 5.83 8.50
N CYS A 171 -0.75 5.34 9.63
CA CYS A 171 0.14 4.18 9.68
C CYS A 171 -0.52 2.84 9.34
N GLY A 172 -1.85 2.77 9.28
CA GLY A 172 -2.60 1.55 9.02
C GLY A 172 -2.20 0.42 9.97
N HIS A 173 -1.78 -0.71 9.44
CA HIS A 173 -1.29 -1.87 10.22
C HIS A 173 0.16 -1.73 10.72
N GLY A 174 0.80 -0.57 10.55
CA GLY A 174 2.12 -0.25 11.13
C GLY A 174 3.33 -0.76 10.34
N ALA A 175 3.18 -1.18 9.09
CA ALA A 175 4.27 -1.78 8.32
C ALA A 175 5.47 -0.82 8.14
N SER A 176 5.23 0.42 7.75
CA SER A 176 6.26 1.48 7.61
C SER A 176 6.92 1.81 8.94
N THR A 177 6.11 1.97 9.99
CA THR A 177 6.59 2.29 11.35
C THR A 177 7.55 1.21 11.85
N LEU A 178 7.20 -0.07 11.71
CA LEU A 178 8.03 -1.19 12.18
C LEU A 178 9.33 -1.31 11.38
N ILE A 179 9.30 -1.12 10.05
CA ILE A 179 10.52 -1.11 9.21
C ILE A 179 11.47 0.01 9.64
N LEU A 180 10.94 1.21 9.92
CA LEU A 180 11.75 2.32 10.44
C LEU A 180 12.32 1.99 11.83
N ALA A 181 11.53 1.42 12.73
CA ALA A 181 11.98 1.07 14.08
C ALA A 181 13.08 0.02 14.09
N GLU A 182 13.03 -0.97 13.20
CA GLU A 182 14.10 -1.96 13.03
C GLU A 182 15.39 -1.30 12.52
N ALA A 183 15.29 -0.39 11.56
CA ALA A 183 16.42 0.27 10.94
C ALA A 183 17.10 1.31 11.85
N TYR A 184 16.30 1.97 12.71
CA TYR A 184 16.76 3.06 13.59
C TYR A 184 16.53 2.74 15.07
N PRO A 185 17.33 1.84 15.65
CA PRO A 185 17.08 1.28 16.99
C PRO A 185 17.22 2.29 18.14
N LYS A 186 17.73 3.49 17.88
CA LYS A 186 17.84 4.57 18.87
C LYS A 186 16.68 5.56 18.83
N SER A 187 15.86 5.50 17.79
CA SER A 187 14.73 6.39 17.61
C SER A 187 13.49 5.84 18.31
N GLU A 188 12.61 6.74 18.73
CA GLU A 188 11.27 6.45 19.25
C GLU A 188 10.25 6.75 18.17
N LEU A 189 9.31 5.82 17.98
CA LEU A 189 8.33 5.92 16.91
C LEU A 189 6.92 5.80 17.45
N VAL A 190 6.03 6.63 16.94
CA VAL A 190 4.59 6.51 17.20
C VAL A 190 3.84 6.48 15.88
N GLY A 191 2.98 5.48 15.70
CA GLY A 191 2.07 5.38 14.57
C GLY A 191 0.68 5.90 14.97
N PHE A 192 0.08 6.70 14.11
CA PHE A 192 -1.26 7.23 14.29
C PHE A 192 -2.17 6.80 13.14
N ASP A 193 -3.36 6.34 13.46
CA ASP A 193 -4.41 6.08 12.50
C ASP A 193 -5.76 6.30 13.16
N TYR A 194 -6.76 6.78 12.42
CA TYR A 194 -8.09 6.99 12.97
C TYR A 194 -8.93 5.71 13.04
N HIS A 195 -8.48 4.62 12.36
CA HIS A 195 -9.19 3.34 12.31
C HIS A 195 -8.77 2.42 13.46
N PRO A 196 -9.67 2.14 14.45
CA PRO A 196 -9.29 1.40 15.66
C PRO A 196 -8.78 -0.02 15.39
N GLU A 197 -9.38 -0.73 14.42
CA GLU A 197 -8.97 -2.11 14.09
C GLU A 197 -7.57 -2.16 13.48
N SER A 198 -7.21 -1.14 12.67
CA SER A 198 -5.85 -1.01 12.14
C SER A 198 -4.83 -0.80 13.26
N ILE A 199 -5.13 0.05 14.24
CA ILE A 199 -4.25 0.28 15.39
C ILE A 199 -4.09 -0.98 16.25
N GLU A 200 -5.16 -1.74 16.48
CA GLU A 200 -5.05 -3.01 17.23
C GLU A 200 -4.17 -4.02 16.47
N ARG A 201 -4.28 -4.07 15.13
CA ARG A 201 -3.42 -4.92 14.31
C ARG A 201 -1.95 -4.47 14.34
N ALA A 202 -1.70 -3.15 14.26
CA ALA A 202 -0.37 -2.57 14.36
C ALA A 202 0.29 -2.86 15.73
N ARG A 203 -0.47 -2.73 16.83
CA ARG A 203 -0.01 -3.11 18.17
C ARG A 203 0.35 -4.59 18.28
N ALA A 204 -0.46 -5.46 17.65
CA ALA A 204 -0.15 -6.88 17.61
C ALA A 204 1.14 -7.15 16.83
N ALA A 205 1.33 -6.52 15.67
CA ALA A 205 2.53 -6.64 14.87
C ALA A 205 3.79 -6.13 15.60
N ALA A 206 3.70 -5.04 16.39
CA ALA A 206 4.80 -4.57 17.23
C ALA A 206 5.20 -5.59 18.30
N ARG A 207 4.23 -6.22 18.97
CA ARG A 207 4.50 -7.30 19.95
C ARG A 207 5.13 -8.52 19.28
N GLU A 208 4.62 -8.95 18.13
CA GLU A 208 5.18 -10.06 17.34
C GLU A 208 6.64 -9.80 16.92
N ALA A 209 6.98 -8.53 16.64
CA ALA A 209 8.33 -8.08 16.31
C ALA A 209 9.23 -7.81 17.53
N GLY A 210 8.69 -7.78 18.76
CA GLY A 210 9.43 -7.43 19.98
C GLY A 210 9.86 -5.96 20.01
N LEU A 211 9.04 -5.05 19.48
CA LEU A 211 9.35 -3.63 19.34
C LEU A 211 8.46 -2.73 20.22
N GLU A 212 7.59 -3.29 21.05
CA GLU A 212 6.59 -2.57 21.86
C GLU A 212 7.19 -1.59 22.89
N ASP A 213 8.46 -1.74 23.26
CA ASP A 213 9.16 -0.82 24.19
C ASP A 213 9.56 0.51 23.50
N ARG A 214 9.60 0.57 22.18
CA ARG A 214 10.07 1.72 21.38
C ARG A 214 9.08 2.21 20.34
N VAL A 215 8.05 1.43 20.08
CA VAL A 215 7.03 1.73 19.09
C VAL A 215 5.68 1.71 19.79
N SER A 216 4.95 2.80 19.71
CA SER A 216 3.57 2.87 20.15
C SER A 216 2.64 3.15 18.97
N PHE A 217 1.37 2.76 19.13
CA PHE A 217 0.32 3.03 18.13
C PHE A 217 -0.90 3.61 18.83
N GLU A 218 -1.41 4.74 18.32
CA GLU A 218 -2.50 5.47 18.94
C GLU A 218 -3.60 5.82 17.94
N ILE A 219 -4.84 5.86 18.42
CA ILE A 219 -5.99 6.26 17.60
C ILE A 219 -6.02 7.78 17.57
N ALA A 220 -5.75 8.37 16.41
CA ALA A 220 -5.84 9.81 16.21
C ALA A 220 -6.03 10.13 14.73
N THR A 221 -6.58 11.30 14.43
CA THR A 221 -6.66 11.81 13.05
C THR A 221 -5.40 12.59 12.69
N ALA A 222 -5.19 12.85 11.40
CA ALA A 222 -4.06 13.65 10.93
C ALA A 222 -4.12 15.12 11.37
N LYS A 223 -5.27 15.58 11.93
CA LYS A 223 -5.47 16.96 12.39
C LYS A 223 -5.37 17.12 13.90
N ASP A 224 -5.25 16.04 14.66
CA ASP A 224 -5.29 16.08 16.12
C ASP A 224 -4.37 15.06 16.82
N PHE A 225 -3.47 14.40 16.08
CA PHE A 225 -2.52 13.49 16.70
C PHE A 225 -1.67 14.21 17.75
N PRO A 226 -1.44 13.59 18.93
CA PRO A 226 -0.73 14.23 20.02
C PRO A 226 0.77 14.32 19.79
N GLY A 227 1.43 15.16 20.58
CA GLY A 227 2.88 15.33 20.57
C GLY A 227 3.34 16.55 19.78
N SER A 228 4.59 16.88 19.98
CA SER A 228 5.30 17.98 19.33
C SER A 228 6.78 17.64 19.28
N ASP A 229 7.54 18.47 18.63
CA ASP A 229 8.99 18.31 18.53
C ASP A 229 9.44 17.04 17.79
N TYR A 230 8.63 16.58 16.82
CA TYR A 230 9.01 15.47 15.95
C TYR A 230 10.15 15.88 15.01
N ASP A 231 11.15 15.01 14.91
CA ASP A 231 12.24 15.14 13.92
C ASP A 231 11.76 14.76 12.52
N LEU A 232 10.85 13.79 12.46
CA LEU A 232 10.24 13.32 11.23
C LEU A 232 8.75 13.07 11.47
N VAL A 233 7.90 13.68 10.66
CA VAL A 233 6.54 13.21 10.43
C VAL A 233 6.50 12.53 9.07
N ALA A 234 5.95 11.34 8.98
CA ALA A 234 5.83 10.60 7.73
C ALA A 234 4.37 10.30 7.42
N MET A 235 4.00 10.38 6.15
CA MET A 235 2.72 9.97 5.61
C MET A 235 2.97 9.13 4.35
N PHE A 236 2.40 7.93 4.30
CA PHE A 236 2.59 7.00 3.21
C PHE A 236 1.24 6.68 2.55
N ASP A 237 1.08 7.13 1.31
CA ASP A 237 -0.08 6.85 0.46
C ASP A 237 -1.43 7.16 1.13
N CYS A 238 -1.51 8.24 1.93
CA CYS A 238 -2.71 8.59 2.69
C CYS A 238 -3.14 10.05 2.63
N LEU A 239 -2.24 10.99 2.30
CA LEU A 239 -2.59 12.43 2.25
C LEU A 239 -3.67 12.72 1.21
N HIS A 240 -3.63 12.03 0.06
CA HIS A 240 -4.60 12.18 -1.01
C HIS A 240 -6.01 11.64 -0.66
N ASP A 241 -6.12 10.79 0.37
CA ASP A 241 -7.38 10.23 0.88
C ASP A 241 -8.02 11.08 1.96
N MET A 242 -7.28 12.06 2.51
CA MET A 242 -7.80 12.92 3.57
C MET A 242 -8.84 13.90 3.04
N GLY A 243 -9.88 14.13 3.84
CA GLY A 243 -10.90 15.14 3.51
C GLY A 243 -10.34 16.54 3.60
N ASP A 244 -9.51 16.80 4.60
CA ASP A 244 -8.86 18.10 4.84
C ASP A 244 -7.32 17.97 4.89
N PRO A 245 -6.66 17.74 3.75
CA PRO A 245 -5.21 17.62 3.72
C PRO A 245 -4.48 18.93 4.05
N VAL A 246 -5.11 20.09 3.88
CA VAL A 246 -4.54 21.38 4.29
C VAL A 246 -4.53 21.51 5.81
N GLY A 247 -5.62 21.14 6.49
CA GLY A 247 -5.68 21.10 7.95
C GLY A 247 -4.69 20.08 8.53
N ALA A 248 -4.50 18.93 7.88
CA ALA A 248 -3.47 17.97 8.24
C ALA A 248 -2.06 18.57 8.11
N ALA A 249 -1.78 19.28 6.98
CA ALA A 249 -0.50 19.97 6.78
C ALA A 249 -0.23 21.03 7.86
N GLN A 250 -1.24 21.81 8.26
CA GLN A 250 -1.14 22.79 9.35
C GLN A 250 -0.79 22.14 10.69
N HIS A 251 -1.42 21.00 10.98
CA HIS A 251 -1.15 20.26 12.21
C HIS A 251 0.26 19.67 12.22
N VAL A 252 0.69 19.08 11.11
CA VAL A 252 2.06 18.55 10.94
C VAL A 252 3.09 19.66 11.15
N LEU A 253 2.87 20.85 10.57
CA LEU A 253 3.76 21.99 10.75
C LEU A 253 3.92 22.38 12.24
N GLY A 254 2.81 22.37 12.98
CA GLY A 254 2.82 22.66 14.42
C GLY A 254 3.44 21.56 15.29
N ALA A 255 3.49 20.32 14.79
CA ALA A 255 4.03 19.17 15.49
C ALA A 255 5.53 18.95 15.25
N LEU A 256 6.09 19.49 14.17
CA LEU A 256 7.50 19.37 13.84
C LEU A 256 8.38 20.30 14.66
N GLN A 257 9.64 19.89 14.88
CA GLN A 257 10.71 20.79 15.30
C GLN A 257 11.02 21.84 14.21
N GLU A 258 11.69 22.94 14.58
CA GLU A 258 12.09 23.98 13.61
C GLU A 258 12.91 23.43 12.43
N ASP A 259 13.74 22.42 12.66
CA ASP A 259 14.53 21.72 11.65
C ASP A 259 13.95 20.35 11.28
N GLY A 260 12.71 20.07 11.69
CA GLY A 260 12.00 18.85 11.42
C GLY A 260 11.63 18.69 9.93
N THR A 261 11.31 17.48 9.57
CA THR A 261 10.98 17.11 8.17
C THR A 261 9.64 16.41 8.09
N TRP A 262 8.82 16.78 7.13
CA TRP A 262 7.65 16.01 6.72
C TRP A 262 7.99 15.20 5.46
N LEU A 263 8.02 13.89 5.58
CA LEU A 263 8.08 12.95 4.47
C LEU A 263 6.67 12.65 3.97
N ILE A 264 6.44 12.89 2.69
CA ILE A 264 5.18 12.60 2.03
C ILE A 264 5.47 11.63 0.89
N VAL A 265 4.98 10.40 0.99
CA VAL A 265 5.04 9.41 -0.09
C VAL A 265 3.65 9.25 -0.66
N GLU A 266 3.50 9.48 -1.95
CA GLU A 266 2.21 9.48 -2.64
C GLU A 266 2.29 8.67 -3.94
N PRO A 267 1.17 8.18 -4.47
CA PRO A 267 1.16 7.53 -5.77
C PRO A 267 1.78 8.40 -6.86
N PHE A 268 2.61 7.79 -7.71
CA PHE A 268 3.22 8.52 -8.81
C PHE A 268 2.16 9.06 -9.77
N ALA A 269 2.19 10.36 -9.99
CA ALA A 269 1.35 11.04 -10.96
C ALA A 269 2.05 12.25 -11.56
N HIS A 270 1.88 12.44 -12.85
CA HIS A 270 2.13 13.72 -13.51
C HIS A 270 1.01 14.71 -13.21
N ASN A 271 1.26 15.99 -13.45
CA ASN A 271 0.29 17.06 -13.13
C ASN A 271 -0.90 17.11 -14.11
N ARG A 272 -0.77 16.51 -15.29
CA ARG A 272 -1.79 16.57 -16.35
C ARG A 272 -2.38 15.20 -16.59
N LEU A 273 -3.69 15.14 -16.85
CA LEU A 273 -4.41 13.90 -17.12
C LEU A 273 -3.78 13.08 -18.27
N GLU A 274 -3.46 13.77 -19.38
CA GLU A 274 -2.94 13.11 -20.58
C GLU A 274 -1.61 12.38 -20.34
N ASP A 275 -0.79 12.85 -19.39
CA ASP A 275 0.50 12.23 -19.06
C ASP A 275 0.33 10.99 -18.17
N ASN A 276 -0.84 10.85 -17.56
CA ASN A 276 -1.22 9.70 -16.71
C ASN A 276 -2.07 8.64 -17.45
N LEU A 277 -2.33 8.81 -18.75
CA LEU A 277 -3.06 7.83 -19.55
C LEU A 277 -2.16 6.65 -19.95
N ASN A 278 -1.71 5.90 -18.96
CA ASN A 278 -0.78 4.79 -19.05
C ASN A 278 -1.21 3.65 -18.11
N PRO A 279 -0.56 2.46 -18.15
CA PRO A 279 -0.96 1.32 -17.31
C PRO A 279 -0.95 1.61 -15.80
N VAL A 280 0.02 2.38 -15.29
CA VAL A 280 0.11 2.75 -13.87
C VAL A 280 -1.03 3.71 -13.51
N GLY A 281 -1.26 4.74 -14.32
CA GLY A 281 -2.39 5.64 -14.15
C GLY A 281 -3.73 4.94 -14.18
N ARG A 282 -3.90 3.90 -15.04
CA ARG A 282 -5.11 3.07 -15.05
C ARG A 282 -5.36 2.40 -13.69
N ILE A 283 -4.32 1.85 -13.05
CA ILE A 283 -4.43 1.22 -11.73
C ILE A 283 -4.85 2.28 -10.70
N PHE A 284 -4.12 3.38 -10.61
CA PHE A 284 -4.35 4.40 -9.59
C PHE A 284 -5.68 5.16 -9.78
N TYR A 285 -6.09 5.48 -11.02
CA TYR A 285 -7.42 6.07 -11.24
C TYR A 285 -8.55 5.13 -10.86
N SER A 286 -8.40 3.82 -11.15
CA SER A 286 -9.41 2.82 -10.76
C SER A 286 -9.49 2.68 -9.24
N ALA A 287 -8.36 2.57 -8.55
CA ALA A 287 -8.31 2.52 -7.10
C ALA A 287 -8.86 3.81 -6.47
N SER A 288 -8.47 4.97 -7.01
CA SER A 288 -8.95 6.29 -6.54
C SER A 288 -10.46 6.44 -6.68
N THR A 289 -11.03 5.91 -7.75
CA THR A 289 -12.49 5.88 -7.95
C THR A 289 -13.21 5.06 -6.89
N MET A 290 -12.61 3.95 -6.49
CA MET A 290 -13.24 2.98 -5.58
C MET A 290 -12.98 3.29 -4.09
N VAL A 291 -11.86 3.95 -3.78
CA VAL A 291 -11.39 4.18 -2.39
C VAL A 291 -11.10 5.64 -2.12
N CYS A 292 -10.06 6.22 -2.75
CA CYS A 292 -9.48 7.49 -2.33
C CYS A 292 -10.49 8.64 -2.41
N THR A 293 -11.19 8.77 -3.54
CA THR A 293 -12.22 9.81 -3.72
C THR A 293 -13.40 9.61 -2.77
N PRO A 294 -13.99 8.41 -2.65
CA PRO A 294 -15.04 8.15 -1.66
C PRO A 294 -14.61 8.39 -0.22
N ALA A 295 -13.42 7.94 0.19
CA ALA A 295 -12.93 8.10 1.55
C ALA A 295 -12.73 9.57 1.91
N SER A 296 -12.14 10.36 1.02
CA SER A 296 -12.00 11.81 1.22
C SER A 296 -13.35 12.52 1.30
N ARG A 297 -14.31 12.12 0.47
CA ARG A 297 -15.67 12.69 0.45
C ARG A 297 -16.50 12.39 1.69
N ASP A 298 -16.20 11.31 2.40
CA ASP A 298 -16.86 10.94 3.67
C ASP A 298 -16.37 11.78 4.86
N GLN A 299 -15.23 12.44 4.71
CA GLN A 299 -14.63 13.25 5.77
C GLN A 299 -15.01 14.72 5.65
N GLU A 300 -14.76 15.48 6.74
CA GLU A 300 -14.90 16.94 6.76
C GLU A 300 -14.09 17.59 5.63
N VAL A 301 -14.62 18.64 5.03
CA VAL A 301 -14.12 19.34 3.85
C VAL A 301 -14.27 18.53 2.55
N GLY A 302 -13.83 17.27 2.50
CA GLY A 302 -14.01 16.40 1.35
C GLY A 302 -13.30 16.89 0.09
N LEU A 303 -12.03 17.34 0.19
CA LEU A 303 -11.28 17.95 -0.92
C LEU A 303 -11.08 17.00 -2.11
N ALA A 304 -11.04 15.68 -1.84
CA ALA A 304 -10.94 14.62 -2.84
C ALA A 304 -9.79 14.81 -3.84
N LEU A 305 -8.57 14.89 -3.35
CA LEU A 305 -7.37 14.98 -4.19
C LEU A 305 -7.26 13.78 -5.14
N GLY A 306 -7.51 12.58 -4.61
CA GLY A 306 -7.40 11.31 -5.31
C GLY A 306 -5.96 10.89 -5.58
N ALA A 307 -5.76 9.60 -5.81
CA ALA A 307 -4.44 8.99 -5.99
C ALA A 307 -3.60 9.55 -7.15
N GLN A 308 -4.19 10.32 -8.04
CA GLN A 308 -3.49 10.97 -9.16
C GLN A 308 -3.47 12.51 -8.99
N ALA A 309 -3.19 12.96 -7.75
CA ALA A 309 -3.12 14.38 -7.42
C ALA A 309 -2.02 15.11 -8.19
N GLY A 310 -0.85 14.51 -8.34
CA GLY A 310 0.33 15.14 -8.94
C GLY A 310 1.03 16.12 -8.00
N GLU A 311 2.31 16.38 -8.29
CA GLU A 311 3.18 17.17 -7.41
C GLU A 311 2.68 18.62 -7.21
N GLU A 312 2.14 19.25 -8.24
CA GLU A 312 1.65 20.65 -8.14
C GLU A 312 0.50 20.79 -7.15
N ARG A 313 -0.46 19.85 -7.16
CA ARG A 313 -1.59 19.91 -6.22
C ARG A 313 -1.14 19.57 -4.80
N LEU A 314 -0.22 18.61 -4.63
CA LEU A 314 0.38 18.30 -3.34
C LEU A 314 1.20 19.47 -2.80
N HIS A 315 2.01 20.13 -3.64
CA HIS A 315 2.74 21.34 -3.27
C HIS A 315 1.80 22.45 -2.81
N LYS A 316 0.68 22.64 -3.52
CA LYS A 316 -0.33 23.63 -3.11
C LYS A 316 -0.89 23.34 -1.72
N VAL A 317 -1.27 22.09 -1.44
CA VAL A 317 -1.76 21.65 -0.12
C VAL A 317 -0.73 21.94 0.97
N VAL A 318 0.51 21.55 0.75
CA VAL A 318 1.63 21.73 1.69
C VAL A 318 1.88 23.22 1.95
N SER A 319 1.89 24.06 0.89
CA SER A 319 2.08 25.51 0.99
C SER A 319 0.91 26.21 1.67
N ASP A 320 -0.34 25.82 1.36
CA ASP A 320 -1.54 26.33 2.03
C ASP A 320 -1.54 25.95 3.53
N GLY A 321 -0.90 24.84 3.90
CA GLY A 321 -0.65 24.42 5.27
C GLY A 321 0.43 25.21 6.01
N GLY A 322 1.18 26.08 5.30
CA GLY A 322 2.16 26.99 5.89
C GLY A 322 3.62 26.60 5.75
N PHE A 323 3.92 25.47 5.12
CA PHE A 323 5.30 25.07 4.83
C PHE A 323 5.97 26.02 3.83
N THR A 324 7.26 26.33 4.06
CA THR A 324 8.00 27.28 3.21
C THR A 324 8.97 26.60 2.25
N ARG A 325 9.34 25.35 2.53
CA ARG A 325 10.26 24.55 1.71
C ARG A 325 9.57 23.27 1.28
N PHE A 326 9.59 23.02 -0.01
CA PHE A 326 9.03 21.80 -0.61
C PHE A 326 9.88 21.38 -1.79
N ARG A 327 10.15 20.08 -1.90
CA ARG A 327 10.84 19.50 -3.05
C ARG A 327 10.46 18.04 -3.25
N ARG A 328 10.63 17.55 -4.46
CA ARG A 328 10.74 16.11 -4.72
C ARG A 328 12.11 15.64 -4.26
N ALA A 329 12.15 14.74 -3.29
CA ALA A 329 13.38 14.15 -2.78
C ALA A 329 13.85 13.00 -3.69
N THR A 330 12.96 12.11 -4.07
CA THR A 330 13.18 11.03 -5.05
C THR A 330 11.85 10.53 -5.60
N GLU A 331 11.89 9.51 -6.45
CA GLU A 331 10.70 8.87 -7.02
C GLU A 331 10.97 7.40 -7.33
N THR A 332 9.89 6.63 -7.49
CA THR A 332 9.88 5.29 -8.09
C THR A 332 8.87 5.29 -9.25
N PRO A 333 8.77 4.24 -10.05
CA PRO A 333 7.70 4.14 -11.04
C PRO A 333 6.28 4.20 -10.45
N PHE A 334 6.14 4.00 -9.14
CA PHE A 334 4.86 3.94 -8.44
C PHE A 334 4.66 5.04 -7.40
N ASN A 335 5.73 5.73 -6.96
CA ASN A 335 5.64 6.71 -5.88
C ASN A 335 6.38 8.01 -6.20
N LEU A 336 5.78 9.13 -5.78
CA LEU A 336 6.45 10.39 -5.53
C LEU A 336 6.91 10.42 -4.07
N VAL A 337 8.15 10.80 -3.83
CA VAL A 337 8.70 10.98 -2.49
C VAL A 337 9.05 12.45 -2.31
N LEU A 338 8.28 13.12 -1.48
CA LEU A 338 8.32 14.56 -1.30
C LEU A 338 8.82 14.91 0.10
N GLU A 339 9.57 15.99 0.18
CA GLU A 339 10.07 16.56 1.43
C GLU A 339 9.49 17.94 1.61
N ALA A 340 8.89 18.19 2.78
CA ALA A 340 8.48 19.52 3.20
C ALA A 340 9.12 19.89 4.54
N ARG A 341 9.44 21.18 4.72
CA ARG A 341 10.02 21.71 5.96
C ARG A 341 9.41 23.05 6.33
N PRO A 342 9.39 23.39 7.63
CA PRO A 342 8.96 24.68 8.12
C PRO A 342 9.61 25.88 7.44
#